data_d1783a3b4fd3865c0ee1efae87662270
#
_entry.id   d1783a3b4fd3865c0ee1efae87662270
#
_cell.length_a   1.000
_cell.length_b   1.000
_cell.length_c   1.000
_cell.angle_alpha   90.00
_cell.angle_beta   90.00
_cell.angle_gamma   90.00
#
_symmetry.space_group_name_H-M   'P 1'
#
loop_
_entity.id
_entity.type
_entity.pdbx_description
1 polymer ?
#
loop_
_entity_poly.entity_id
_entity_poly.type
_entity_poly.pdbx_seq_one_letter_code
_entity_poly.pdbx_strand_id
1 'polypeptide(L)'
;GDFATSWRKALHDGWVEGTAFTAKSGGAGKSAVASFPVAAAPIGLEISFRPDPSIYDGRFANVGWLQELPKQVTNLSWDNAAIMSMNTLGDLKLDESDPVKISLNGREVIAPALMIPGHPDGVITVHLGFGRGVEAGRVGQGVGFDAYQIRTTDGLLSVSGATAKKVPGTYDLCITKVHNIEHRGSFAQHDLEKPLSDKEGVYSLAGHEAEERSIIRYATLDEVKKNPNFAHEGGASGTLIGKVGYAPQGERVPHDNSFFPDNWNYEKQDPSTLKIQNAWGMAIDLNSCIGCNACIVSCYAENNIPVVGREQVKVGRNMQWLRIDTYFEGDLHAPKAHFQPMACQHCENAGCEQVCPVGATVHTPEGINTMVYNRCVGTRYCSNNCPYKVRRFNFLLYSDYDTESLKFMRNPDVTVRSRGVMEKCSYCIQRIEAVKIVADKENRVIRDGEILTACQQTCPTSAITFGNINDKASKVAKVKAEERDYQVLADLNFRPRTTYTAGVINPHPELA
;
A
#
# COMPACT_ATOMS: atom_id res chain seq x y z
N GLY A 1 -1.83 12.62 52.75
CA GLY A 1 -0.69 12.19 51.96
C GLY A 1 -0.29 13.30 51.02
N ASP A 2 1.02 13.40 50.69
CA ASP A 2 1.51 14.38 49.76
C ASP A 2 0.88 14.15 48.35
N PHE A 3 0.37 15.22 47.75
CA PHE A 3 -0.27 15.15 46.41
C PHE A 3 0.63 14.53 45.35
N ALA A 4 1.93 14.88 45.38
CA ALA A 4 2.88 14.37 44.38
C ALA A 4 3.08 12.86 44.46
N THR A 5 3.01 12.29 45.66
CA THR A 5 3.10 10.83 45.88
C THR A 5 1.82 10.14 45.45
N SER A 6 0.66 10.70 45.79
CA SER A 6 -0.65 10.18 45.38
C SER A 6 -0.82 10.25 43.86
N TRP A 7 -0.36 11.34 43.24
CA TRP A 7 -0.39 11.51 41.78
C TRP A 7 0.49 10.50 41.05
N ARG A 8 1.73 10.28 41.53
CA ARG A 8 2.64 9.26 40.97
C ARG A 8 2.05 7.85 41.06
N LYS A 9 1.41 7.55 42.22
CA LYS A 9 0.72 6.26 42.43
C LYS A 9 -0.43 6.12 41.43
N ALA A 10 -1.28 7.13 41.26
CA ALA A 10 -2.38 7.12 40.33
C ALA A 10 -1.93 6.93 38.85
N LEU A 11 -0.82 7.57 38.46
CA LEU A 11 -0.22 7.38 37.12
C LEU A 11 0.35 5.97 36.95
N HIS A 12 0.96 5.40 37.98
CA HIS A 12 1.47 4.02 37.94
C HIS A 12 0.35 2.98 37.85
N ASP A 13 -0.67 3.15 38.69
CA ASP A 13 -1.76 2.18 38.86
C ASP A 13 -2.85 2.35 37.74
N GLY A 14 -2.88 3.50 37.07
CA GLY A 14 -3.89 3.83 36.06
C GLY A 14 -5.26 4.19 36.65
N TRP A 15 -5.39 4.34 37.99
CA TRP A 15 -6.63 4.66 38.69
C TRP A 15 -6.34 5.34 40.03
N VAL A 16 -7.33 6.01 40.60
CA VAL A 16 -7.23 6.67 41.91
C VAL A 16 -8.00 5.84 42.92
N GLU A 17 -7.32 5.47 44.03
CA GLU A 17 -7.92 4.69 45.12
C GLU A 17 -9.14 5.41 45.71
N GLY A 18 -10.24 4.68 45.91
CA GLY A 18 -11.49 5.24 46.45
C GLY A 18 -12.43 5.90 45.41
N THR A 19 -12.06 5.92 44.12
CA THR A 19 -12.92 6.49 43.06
C THR A 19 -13.77 5.43 42.31
N ALA A 20 -13.69 4.16 42.72
CA ALA A 20 -14.54 3.12 42.13
C ALA A 20 -16.01 3.37 42.46
N PHE A 21 -16.87 3.28 41.46
CA PHE A 21 -18.31 3.33 41.66
C PHE A 21 -18.74 2.11 42.48
N THR A 22 -19.74 2.33 43.37
CA THR A 22 -20.36 1.22 44.10
C THR A 22 -20.93 0.20 43.11
N ALA A 23 -20.51 -1.04 43.23
CA ALA A 23 -20.99 -2.10 42.37
C ALA A 23 -22.51 -2.23 42.51
N LYS A 24 -23.26 -2.05 41.42
CA LYS A 24 -24.68 -2.34 41.36
C LYS A 24 -24.85 -3.78 40.82
N SER A 25 -25.59 -4.57 41.54
CA SER A 25 -26.04 -5.87 41.02
C SER A 25 -27.04 -5.62 39.87
N GLY A 26 -26.54 -5.68 38.64
CA GLY A 26 -27.38 -5.64 37.44
C GLY A 26 -27.69 -7.05 36.99
N GLY A 27 -28.93 -7.51 37.21
CA GLY A 27 -29.44 -8.65 36.44
C GLY A 27 -29.68 -8.20 35.02
N ALA A 28 -29.00 -8.83 34.05
CA ALA A 28 -29.35 -8.64 32.64
C ALA A 28 -30.81 -9.13 32.45
N GLY A 29 -31.74 -8.20 32.41
CA GLY A 29 -33.13 -8.54 32.13
C GLY A 29 -33.25 -9.12 30.74
N LYS A 30 -33.58 -10.40 30.59
CA LYS A 30 -33.84 -11.07 29.30
C LYS A 30 -34.87 -10.33 28.44
N SER A 31 -35.68 -9.39 29.05
CA SER A 31 -36.65 -8.58 28.34
C SER A 31 -36.07 -7.40 27.55
N ALA A 32 -34.83 -6.95 27.84
CA ALA A 32 -34.25 -5.85 27.12
C ALA A 32 -33.80 -6.22 25.69
N VAL A 33 -33.51 -7.51 25.44
CA VAL A 33 -33.12 -7.99 24.11
C VAL A 33 -34.32 -8.21 23.18
N ALA A 34 -35.51 -8.43 23.75
CA ALA A 34 -36.73 -8.70 22.98
C ALA A 34 -37.38 -7.45 22.35
N SER A 35 -36.88 -6.26 22.65
CA SER A 35 -37.48 -4.99 22.21
C SER A 35 -36.61 -4.14 21.28
N PHE A 36 -35.58 -4.72 20.65
CA PHE A 36 -34.92 -3.99 19.57
C PHE A 36 -35.93 -3.85 18.42
N PRO A 37 -36.26 -2.62 18.03
CA PRO A 37 -37.11 -2.43 16.85
C PRO A 37 -36.42 -3.04 15.65
N VAL A 38 -37.11 -3.90 14.91
CA VAL A 38 -36.67 -4.34 13.59
C VAL A 38 -36.52 -3.08 12.76
N ALA A 39 -35.34 -2.83 12.24
CA ALA A 39 -35.07 -1.71 11.35
C ALA A 39 -36.08 -1.76 10.19
N ALA A 40 -36.77 -0.65 9.95
CA ALA A 40 -37.66 -0.54 8.79
C ALA A 40 -36.79 -0.76 7.51
N ALA A 41 -37.38 -1.37 6.49
CA ALA A 41 -36.72 -1.50 5.20
C ALA A 41 -36.21 -0.12 4.73
N PRO A 42 -34.98 -0.02 4.22
CA PRO A 42 -34.42 1.24 3.77
C PRO A 42 -35.27 1.83 2.64
N ILE A 43 -35.61 3.10 2.77
CA ILE A 43 -36.35 3.85 1.75
C ILE A 43 -35.36 4.73 1.01
N GLY A 44 -35.21 4.56 -0.31
CA GLY A 44 -34.25 5.31 -1.11
C GLY A 44 -32.80 4.82 -0.92
N LEU A 45 -31.84 5.70 -1.19
CA LEU A 45 -30.42 5.40 -1.00
C LEU A 45 -30.03 5.49 0.49
N GLU A 46 -29.12 4.63 0.91
CA GLU A 46 -28.48 4.69 2.21
C GLU A 46 -27.14 5.43 2.11
N ILE A 47 -26.87 6.35 3.03
CA ILE A 47 -25.57 6.98 3.18
C ILE A 47 -24.84 6.34 4.35
N SER A 48 -23.66 5.82 4.11
CA SER A 48 -22.73 5.28 5.12
C SER A 48 -21.63 6.30 5.40
N PHE A 49 -21.57 6.80 6.64
CA PHE A 49 -20.54 7.72 7.10
C PHE A 49 -19.39 6.94 7.72
N ARG A 50 -18.18 7.08 7.19
CA ARG A 50 -17.00 6.39 7.69
C ARG A 50 -15.90 7.38 8.07
N PRO A 51 -15.17 7.15 9.16
CA PRO A 51 -13.89 7.83 9.36
C PRO A 51 -12.99 7.57 8.17
N ASP A 52 -12.26 8.59 7.74
CA ASP A 52 -11.27 8.41 6.67
C ASP A 52 -10.11 7.54 7.16
N PRO A 53 -9.61 6.57 6.38
CA PRO A 53 -8.53 5.70 6.81
C PRO A 53 -7.18 6.41 7.04
N SER A 54 -7.03 7.64 6.52
CA SER A 54 -5.80 8.43 6.67
C SER A 54 -5.96 9.56 7.67
N ILE A 55 -6.92 10.45 7.45
CA ILE A 55 -7.09 11.68 8.26
C ILE A 55 -8.16 11.55 9.36
N TYR A 56 -8.79 10.37 9.46
CA TYR A 56 -9.80 9.99 10.44
C TYR A 56 -11.07 10.86 10.36
N ASP A 57 -11.39 11.63 11.39
CA ASP A 57 -12.52 12.57 11.45
C ASP A 57 -12.12 14.02 11.05
N GLY A 58 -10.92 14.19 10.53
CA GLY A 58 -10.31 15.46 10.17
C GLY A 58 -9.32 16.01 11.19
N ARG A 59 -9.14 15.36 12.36
CA ARG A 59 -8.13 15.78 13.33
C ARG A 59 -6.70 15.74 12.80
N PHE A 60 -6.44 14.90 11.80
CA PHE A 60 -5.17 14.77 11.11
C PHE A 60 -5.14 15.46 9.73
N ALA A 61 -6.13 16.28 9.40
CA ALA A 61 -6.25 16.90 8.08
C ALA A 61 -5.04 17.78 7.69
N ASN A 62 -4.32 18.35 8.66
CA ASN A 62 -3.14 19.18 8.39
C ASN A 62 -1.83 18.37 8.31
N VAL A 63 -1.88 17.05 8.29
CA VAL A 63 -0.70 16.19 8.15
C VAL A 63 -0.51 15.82 6.68
N GLY A 64 0.47 16.41 6.01
CA GLY A 64 0.73 16.21 4.58
C GLY A 64 0.99 14.75 4.20
N TRP A 65 1.71 14.00 5.03
CA TRP A 65 1.94 12.57 4.83
C TRP A 65 0.64 11.78 4.75
N LEU A 66 -0.36 12.11 5.60
CA LEU A 66 -1.65 11.42 5.65
C LEU A 66 -2.61 11.88 4.55
N GLN A 67 -2.55 13.15 4.15
CA GLN A 67 -3.30 13.63 3.00
C GLN A 67 -2.84 12.99 1.69
N GLU A 68 -1.53 12.86 1.51
CA GLU A 68 -0.95 12.29 0.30
C GLU A 68 -0.94 10.75 0.30
N LEU A 69 -1.17 10.12 1.46
CA LEU A 69 -1.23 8.67 1.57
C LEU A 69 -2.36 8.12 0.70
N PRO A 70 -2.06 7.23 -0.26
CA PRO A 70 -3.11 6.55 -1.00
C PRO A 70 -3.98 5.73 -0.06
N LYS A 71 -5.29 5.85 -0.17
CA LYS A 71 -6.21 5.07 0.66
C LYS A 71 -6.23 3.61 0.24
N GLN A 72 -6.42 2.74 1.20
CA GLN A 72 -6.66 1.33 0.94
C GLN A 72 -7.78 1.14 -0.09
N VAL A 73 -7.63 0.21 -1.01
CA VAL A 73 -8.57 -0.15 -2.07
C VAL A 73 -8.72 0.94 -3.14
N THR A 74 -9.07 2.16 -2.78
CA THR A 74 -9.42 3.23 -3.73
C THR A 74 -8.19 3.90 -4.36
N ASN A 75 -7.04 3.85 -3.69
CA ASN A 75 -5.85 4.64 -4.03
C ASN A 75 -6.08 6.16 -4.13
N LEU A 76 -7.16 6.66 -3.53
CA LEU A 76 -7.42 8.10 -3.42
C LEU A 76 -6.36 8.76 -2.53
N SER A 77 -5.88 9.91 -2.95
CA SER A 77 -5.03 10.83 -2.19
C SER A 77 -5.63 12.22 -2.26
N TRP A 78 -5.49 13.04 -1.22
CA TRP A 78 -5.94 14.44 -1.24
C TRP A 78 -7.43 14.62 -1.56
N ASP A 79 -8.25 13.59 -1.40
CA ASP A 79 -9.67 13.62 -1.76
C ASP A 79 -10.48 12.64 -0.93
N ASN A 80 -11.79 12.89 -0.88
CA ASN A 80 -12.81 11.91 -0.59
C ASN A 80 -13.81 11.86 -1.76
N ALA A 81 -14.60 10.79 -1.83
CA ALA A 81 -15.56 10.56 -2.90
C ALA A 81 -16.88 10.00 -2.37
N ALA A 82 -17.92 10.09 -3.17
CA ALA A 82 -19.15 9.33 -3.01
C ALA A 82 -18.91 7.94 -3.60
N ILE A 83 -18.56 6.98 -2.73
CA ILE A 83 -18.21 5.62 -3.14
C ILE A 83 -19.48 4.81 -3.25
N MET A 84 -19.63 4.10 -4.37
CA MET A 84 -20.83 3.30 -4.67
C MET A 84 -20.51 2.07 -5.51
N SER A 85 -21.45 1.15 -5.61
CA SER A 85 -21.35 -0.02 -6.48
C SER A 85 -21.52 0.35 -7.95
N MET A 86 -21.14 -0.58 -8.83
CA MET A 86 -21.34 -0.45 -10.26
C MET A 86 -22.83 -0.29 -10.61
N ASN A 87 -23.72 -1.08 -10.01
CA ASN A 87 -25.16 -0.98 -10.22
C ASN A 87 -25.71 0.36 -9.78
N THR A 88 -25.36 0.83 -8.58
CA THR A 88 -25.80 2.13 -8.07
C THR A 88 -25.33 3.28 -8.96
N LEU A 89 -24.10 3.21 -9.46
CA LEU A 89 -23.55 4.20 -10.38
C LEU A 89 -24.35 4.21 -11.70
N GLY A 90 -24.65 3.02 -12.25
CA GLY A 90 -25.44 2.84 -13.47
C GLY A 90 -26.88 3.33 -13.32
N ASP A 91 -27.57 2.98 -12.21
CA ASP A 91 -28.95 3.42 -11.90
C ASP A 91 -29.06 4.95 -11.82
N LEU A 92 -28.02 5.59 -11.30
CA LEU A 92 -27.93 7.04 -11.19
C LEU A 92 -27.43 7.71 -12.49
N LYS A 93 -27.07 6.93 -13.51
CA LYS A 93 -26.48 7.39 -14.79
C LYS A 93 -25.27 8.30 -14.58
N LEU A 94 -24.37 7.85 -13.72
CA LEU A 94 -23.13 8.53 -13.38
C LEU A 94 -21.94 7.80 -14.03
N ASP A 95 -20.93 8.57 -14.38
CA ASP A 95 -19.60 8.08 -14.67
C ASP A 95 -18.68 8.34 -13.48
N GLU A 96 -17.53 7.65 -13.40
CA GLU A 96 -16.51 7.97 -12.40
C GLU A 96 -16.07 9.43 -12.54
N SER A 97 -15.87 10.09 -11.39
CA SER A 97 -15.52 11.51 -11.30
C SER A 97 -16.67 12.49 -11.60
N ASP A 98 -17.85 12.02 -11.94
CA ASP A 98 -19.01 12.91 -12.08
C ASP A 98 -19.36 13.57 -10.73
N PRO A 99 -19.58 14.88 -10.71
CA PRO A 99 -20.12 15.52 -9.53
C PRO A 99 -21.57 15.06 -9.30
N VAL A 100 -21.84 14.55 -8.11
CA VAL A 100 -23.16 14.09 -7.68
C VAL A 100 -23.64 14.92 -6.49
N LYS A 101 -24.84 15.44 -6.60
CA LYS A 101 -25.53 16.11 -5.49
C LYS A 101 -26.27 15.07 -4.67
N ILE A 102 -25.84 14.89 -3.43
CA ILE A 102 -26.48 14.03 -2.44
C ILE A 102 -27.35 14.90 -1.55
N SER A 103 -28.65 14.59 -1.47
CA SER A 103 -29.61 15.29 -0.62
C SER A 103 -30.17 14.35 0.44
N LEU A 104 -30.11 14.77 1.69
CA LEU A 104 -30.53 14.00 2.86
C LEU A 104 -31.14 14.93 3.91
N ASN A 105 -32.39 14.68 4.34
CA ASN A 105 -33.07 15.45 5.38
C ASN A 105 -33.05 16.98 5.16
N GLY A 106 -33.21 17.42 3.89
CA GLY A 106 -33.19 18.84 3.52
C GLY A 106 -31.79 19.48 3.46
N ARG A 107 -30.75 18.71 3.65
CA ARG A 107 -29.37 19.14 3.52
C ARG A 107 -28.74 18.54 2.24
N GLU A 108 -27.76 19.22 1.70
CA GLU A 108 -27.15 18.83 0.42
C GLU A 108 -25.63 18.93 0.48
N VAL A 109 -24.95 18.05 -0.27
CA VAL A 109 -23.52 18.13 -0.52
C VAL A 109 -23.26 17.68 -1.96
N ILE A 110 -22.23 18.24 -2.58
CA ILE A 110 -21.74 17.79 -3.91
C ILE A 110 -20.44 17.04 -3.69
N ALA A 111 -20.38 15.83 -4.23
CA ALA A 111 -19.23 14.92 -4.10
C ALA A 111 -18.92 14.28 -5.46
N PRO A 112 -17.66 13.98 -5.78
CA PRO A 112 -17.33 13.21 -6.97
C PRO A 112 -17.70 11.74 -6.77
N ALA A 113 -18.29 11.11 -7.79
CA ALA A 113 -18.64 9.70 -7.79
C ALA A 113 -17.38 8.83 -7.98
N LEU A 114 -17.31 7.72 -7.26
CA LEU A 114 -16.26 6.70 -7.42
C LEU A 114 -16.87 5.31 -7.29
N MET A 115 -16.64 4.47 -8.29
CA MET A 115 -17.06 3.08 -8.28
C MET A 115 -16.02 2.20 -7.59
N ILE A 116 -16.47 1.31 -6.74
CA ILE A 116 -15.62 0.26 -6.14
C ILE A 116 -16.32 -1.10 -6.30
N PRO A 117 -15.64 -2.11 -6.88
CA PRO A 117 -16.16 -3.46 -6.95
C PRO A 117 -16.51 -4.01 -5.57
N GLY A 118 -17.64 -4.72 -5.45
CA GLY A 118 -18.11 -5.30 -4.19
C GLY A 118 -18.74 -4.30 -3.21
N HIS A 119 -18.91 -3.04 -3.57
CA HIS A 119 -19.68 -2.11 -2.75
C HIS A 119 -21.18 -2.47 -2.80
N PRO A 120 -21.91 -2.42 -1.67
CA PRO A 120 -23.34 -2.76 -1.65
C PRO A 120 -24.18 -1.85 -2.56
N ASP A 121 -25.16 -2.44 -3.24
CA ASP A 121 -26.10 -1.70 -4.07
C ASP A 121 -27.02 -0.82 -3.22
N GLY A 122 -27.38 0.36 -3.74
CA GLY A 122 -28.23 1.32 -3.04
C GLY A 122 -27.56 2.06 -1.88
N VAL A 123 -26.26 1.84 -1.66
CA VAL A 123 -25.47 2.50 -0.60
C VAL A 123 -24.45 3.46 -1.20
N ILE A 124 -24.29 4.62 -0.59
CA ILE A 124 -23.21 5.56 -0.89
C ILE A 124 -22.37 5.73 0.37
N THR A 125 -21.09 5.36 0.31
CA THR A 125 -20.16 5.59 1.41
C THR A 125 -19.43 6.91 1.21
N VAL A 126 -19.41 7.75 2.27
CA VAL A 126 -18.68 9.02 2.31
C VAL A 126 -17.73 9.06 3.49
N HIS A 127 -16.49 9.51 3.24
CA HIS A 127 -15.47 9.64 4.28
C HIS A 127 -15.52 11.03 4.91
N LEU A 128 -15.40 11.05 6.24
CA LEU A 128 -15.41 12.27 7.06
C LEU A 128 -14.06 12.98 7.05
N GLY A 129 -14.02 14.23 7.47
CA GLY A 129 -12.80 14.97 7.81
C GLY A 129 -12.24 15.86 6.71
N PHE A 130 -12.82 15.86 5.53
CA PHE A 130 -12.49 16.72 4.38
C PHE A 130 -13.38 17.97 4.30
N GLY A 131 -13.14 18.82 3.28
CA GLY A 131 -13.92 20.02 3.00
C GLY A 131 -13.78 21.12 4.06
N ARG A 132 -12.67 21.13 4.79
CA ARG A 132 -12.46 22.06 5.91
C ARG A 132 -11.94 23.41 5.43
N GLY A 133 -12.22 24.45 6.22
CA GLY A 133 -11.76 25.82 5.99
C GLY A 133 -10.34 26.07 6.51
N VAL A 134 -10.04 27.32 6.77
CA VAL A 134 -8.73 27.82 7.23
C VAL A 134 -8.28 27.20 8.56
N GLU A 135 -9.21 26.77 9.37
CA GLU A 135 -8.98 26.11 10.67
C GLU A 135 -8.24 24.76 10.54
N ALA A 136 -8.31 24.12 9.38
CA ALA A 136 -7.59 22.88 9.13
C ALA A 136 -6.09 23.07 8.83
N GLY A 137 -5.62 24.33 8.78
CA GLY A 137 -4.24 24.66 8.44
C GLY A 137 -3.95 24.58 6.94
N ARG A 138 -2.70 24.91 6.55
CA ARG A 138 -2.29 25.07 5.16
C ARG A 138 -2.46 23.82 4.29
N VAL A 139 -2.34 22.65 4.89
CA VAL A 139 -2.38 21.36 4.17
C VAL A 139 -3.83 20.88 3.99
N GLY A 140 -4.65 21.02 5.02
CA GLY A 140 -6.01 20.46 5.03
C GLY A 140 -7.08 21.40 4.46
N GLN A 141 -6.76 22.67 4.23
CA GLN A 141 -7.71 23.66 3.76
C GLN A 141 -8.18 23.38 2.33
N GLY A 142 -9.49 23.32 2.12
CA GLY A 142 -10.10 23.21 0.79
C GLY A 142 -9.89 21.87 0.09
N VAL A 143 -9.49 20.83 0.82
CA VAL A 143 -9.26 19.49 0.27
C VAL A 143 -10.55 18.66 0.39
N GLY A 144 -11.03 18.11 -0.73
CA GLY A 144 -12.23 17.29 -0.78
C GLY A 144 -13.53 18.03 -0.45
N PHE A 145 -14.57 17.29 -0.07
CA PHE A 145 -15.86 17.84 0.33
C PHE A 145 -16.20 17.50 1.79
N ASP A 146 -17.05 18.33 2.40
CA ASP A 146 -17.45 18.18 3.81
C ASP A 146 -18.68 17.28 3.96
N ALA A 147 -18.46 16.01 4.28
CA ALA A 147 -19.53 15.05 4.53
C ALA A 147 -20.32 15.31 5.84
N TYR A 148 -19.81 16.13 6.77
CA TYR A 148 -20.55 16.52 7.97
C TYR A 148 -21.76 17.38 7.67
N GLN A 149 -21.81 18.07 6.51
CA GLN A 149 -22.95 18.91 6.13
C GLN A 149 -24.27 18.13 6.05
N ILE A 150 -24.22 16.85 5.67
CA ILE A 150 -25.40 15.99 5.56
C ILE A 150 -25.53 15.00 6.73
N ARG A 151 -24.56 14.93 7.63
CA ARG A 151 -24.58 14.03 8.79
C ARG A 151 -25.39 14.62 9.93
N THR A 152 -26.30 13.83 10.49
CA THR A 152 -27.18 14.25 11.62
C THR A 152 -26.95 13.33 12.82
N THR A 153 -27.46 13.76 14.00
CA THR A 153 -27.39 12.97 15.24
C THR A 153 -28.20 11.68 15.17
N ASP A 154 -29.21 11.65 14.31
CA ASP A 154 -30.12 10.51 14.16
C ASP A 154 -29.51 9.40 13.31
N GLY A 155 -28.45 9.71 12.56
CA GLY A 155 -27.74 8.76 11.67
C GLY A 155 -26.24 8.98 11.66
N LEU A 156 -25.57 8.71 12.79
CA LEU A 156 -24.12 8.96 12.92
C LEU A 156 -23.26 8.05 12.05
N LEU A 157 -23.70 6.82 11.79
CA LEU A 157 -22.95 5.81 11.03
C LEU A 157 -23.60 5.51 9.68
N SER A 158 -24.93 5.41 9.65
CA SER A 158 -25.68 5.24 8.42
C SER A 158 -27.07 5.84 8.55
N VAL A 159 -27.66 6.21 7.41
CA VAL A 159 -29.03 6.76 7.33
C VAL A 159 -29.58 6.51 5.94
N SER A 160 -30.84 6.05 5.88
CA SER A 160 -31.59 5.87 4.63
C SER A 160 -32.45 7.09 4.29
N GLY A 161 -32.98 7.13 3.07
CA GLY A 161 -33.84 8.21 2.58
C GLY A 161 -33.08 9.29 1.80
N ALA A 162 -31.85 9.05 1.44
CA ALA A 162 -31.10 9.95 0.58
C ALA A 162 -31.53 9.86 -0.88
N THR A 163 -31.31 10.94 -1.60
CA THR A 163 -31.38 10.99 -3.07
C THR A 163 -30.06 11.49 -3.63
N ALA A 164 -29.68 10.99 -4.81
CA ALA A 164 -28.49 11.42 -5.49
C ALA A 164 -28.81 11.78 -6.95
N LYS A 165 -28.23 12.85 -7.47
CA LYS A 165 -28.45 13.31 -8.84
C LYS A 165 -27.15 13.86 -9.43
N LYS A 166 -26.87 13.52 -10.69
CA LYS A 166 -25.76 14.14 -11.46
C LYS A 166 -25.96 15.66 -11.54
N VAL A 167 -24.89 16.40 -11.32
CA VAL A 167 -24.88 17.85 -11.56
C VAL A 167 -23.88 18.19 -12.65
N PRO A 168 -24.08 19.29 -13.40
CA PRO A 168 -23.14 19.71 -14.44
C PRO A 168 -21.75 20.00 -13.85
N GLY A 169 -20.72 19.66 -14.59
CA GLY A 169 -19.34 19.90 -14.24
C GLY A 169 -18.48 18.65 -14.35
N THR A 170 -17.22 18.78 -14.04
CA THR A 170 -16.24 17.69 -13.97
C THR A 170 -15.43 17.86 -12.69
N TYR A 171 -15.04 16.75 -12.08
CA TYR A 171 -14.16 16.75 -10.92
C TYR A 171 -13.04 15.75 -11.14
N ASP A 172 -11.80 16.18 -11.10
CA ASP A 172 -10.67 15.28 -11.25
C ASP A 172 -10.31 14.66 -9.90
N LEU A 173 -10.70 13.44 -9.67
CA LEU A 173 -10.27 12.66 -8.50
C LEU A 173 -8.75 12.48 -8.50
N CYS A 174 -8.14 12.67 -7.33
CA CYS A 174 -6.72 12.47 -7.16
C CYS A 174 -6.44 11.00 -6.77
N ILE A 175 -6.11 10.16 -7.73
CA ILE A 175 -5.89 8.71 -7.54
C ILE A 175 -4.47 8.34 -7.96
N THR A 176 -3.75 7.61 -7.11
CA THR A 176 -2.39 7.12 -7.40
C THR A 176 -2.41 5.78 -8.13
N LYS A 177 -3.00 5.71 -9.31
CA LYS A 177 -2.94 4.52 -10.17
C LYS A 177 -1.59 4.53 -10.92
N VAL A 178 -0.79 3.47 -10.81
CA VAL A 178 0.58 3.48 -11.33
C VAL A 178 0.70 2.86 -12.72
N HIS A 179 -0.16 1.93 -13.10
CA HIS A 179 0.06 1.07 -14.26
C HIS A 179 -0.69 1.46 -15.51
N ASN A 180 -1.54 2.50 -15.52
CA ASN A 180 -2.20 2.93 -16.73
C ASN A 180 -2.47 4.43 -16.76
N ILE A 181 -1.56 5.16 -17.41
CA ILE A 181 -1.76 6.59 -17.69
C ILE A 181 -2.79 6.78 -18.81
N GLU A 182 -2.98 5.76 -19.67
CA GLU A 182 -3.86 5.85 -20.85
C GLU A 182 -5.33 5.53 -20.54
N HIS A 183 -5.62 4.80 -19.47
CA HIS A 183 -6.99 4.56 -19.01
C HIS A 183 -7.29 5.31 -17.70
N ARG A 184 -7.22 6.62 -17.76
CA ARG A 184 -7.82 7.48 -16.76
C ARG A 184 -9.34 7.40 -16.92
N GLY A 185 -9.95 6.71 -15.99
CA GLY A 185 -11.40 6.64 -15.93
C GLY A 185 -11.96 5.65 -16.94
N SER A 186 -12.93 5.05 -16.54
CA SER A 186 -13.81 4.09 -17.14
C SER A 186 -13.23 2.67 -17.11
N PHE A 187 -13.75 1.91 -16.22
CA PHE A 187 -14.46 0.74 -16.75
C PHE A 187 -15.40 1.33 -17.80
N ALA A 188 -14.95 1.37 -19.05
CA ALA A 188 -15.78 1.92 -20.09
C ALA A 188 -17.09 1.13 -20.08
N GLN A 189 -18.21 1.82 -20.19
CA GLN A 189 -19.52 1.21 -20.39
C GLN A 189 -19.47 0.11 -21.48
N HIS A 190 -18.48 0.17 -22.34
CA HIS A 190 -18.19 -0.80 -23.39
C HIS A 190 -17.74 -2.18 -22.89
N ASP A 191 -17.11 -2.26 -21.71
CA ASP A 191 -16.69 -3.55 -21.12
C ASP A 191 -17.80 -4.14 -20.23
N LEU A 192 -18.78 -3.33 -19.84
CA LEU A 192 -19.95 -3.74 -19.06
C LEU A 192 -21.05 -4.37 -19.93
N GLU A 193 -21.09 -4.09 -21.25
CA GLU A 193 -22.06 -4.67 -22.19
C GLU A 193 -21.68 -6.07 -22.70
N LYS A 194 -20.43 -6.50 -22.50
CA LYS A 194 -20.04 -7.89 -22.70
C LYS A 194 -20.31 -8.64 -21.41
N PRO A 195 -21.17 -9.68 -21.42
CA PRO A 195 -21.20 -10.59 -20.29
C PRO A 195 -19.76 -11.04 -20.05
N LEU A 196 -19.25 -10.80 -18.84
CA LEU A 196 -17.98 -11.35 -18.39
C LEU A 196 -18.08 -12.85 -18.71
N SER A 197 -17.40 -13.27 -19.80
CA SER A 197 -17.37 -14.68 -20.15
C SER A 197 -16.91 -15.43 -18.92
N ASP A 198 -17.45 -16.64 -18.67
CA ASP A 198 -17.24 -17.54 -17.54
C ASP A 198 -15.77 -17.85 -17.19
N LYS A 199 -14.86 -16.95 -17.51
CA LYS A 199 -13.45 -17.00 -17.16
C LYS A 199 -13.23 -16.14 -15.92
N GLU A 200 -13.05 -16.81 -14.81
CA GLU A 200 -12.50 -16.22 -13.59
C GLU A 200 -11.21 -15.48 -13.92
N GLY A 201 -11.22 -14.16 -13.87
CA GLY A 201 -10.07 -13.30 -14.17
C GLY A 201 -9.65 -12.49 -12.96
N VAL A 202 -8.38 -12.14 -12.87
CA VAL A 202 -7.84 -11.20 -11.86
C VAL A 202 -7.79 -9.81 -12.46
N TYR A 203 -8.58 -8.90 -11.91
CA TYR A 203 -8.64 -7.52 -12.38
C TYR A 203 -7.88 -6.59 -11.44
N SER A 204 -7.15 -5.63 -11.98
CA SER A 204 -6.67 -4.50 -11.22
C SER A 204 -7.52 -3.27 -11.55
N LEU A 205 -7.69 -2.35 -10.61
CA LEU A 205 -8.26 -1.02 -10.91
C LEU A 205 -7.44 -0.26 -11.98
N ALA A 206 -6.32 -0.81 -12.39
CA ALA A 206 -5.38 -0.28 -13.35
C ALA A 206 -5.42 -0.98 -14.74
N GLY A 207 -6.29 -2.00 -14.96
CA GLY A 207 -6.44 -2.67 -16.27
C GLY A 207 -6.01 -4.14 -16.34
N HIS A 208 -6.25 -4.77 -17.47
CA HIS A 208 -6.19 -6.23 -17.72
C HIS A 208 -4.80 -6.91 -17.65
N GLU A 209 -3.70 -6.20 -17.51
CA GLU A 209 -2.34 -6.79 -17.59
C GLU A 209 -1.96 -7.72 -16.43
N ALA A 210 -2.70 -7.71 -15.34
CA ALA A 210 -2.39 -8.56 -14.18
C ALA A 210 -2.65 -10.06 -14.46
N GLU A 211 -3.59 -10.35 -15.35
CA GLU A 211 -4.04 -11.71 -15.67
C GLU A 211 -3.01 -12.49 -16.49
N GLU A 212 -2.40 -11.83 -17.48
CA GLU A 212 -1.46 -12.48 -18.38
C GLU A 212 -0.13 -12.88 -17.74
N ARG A 213 0.29 -12.18 -16.64
CA ARG A 213 1.60 -12.35 -16.03
C ARG A 213 1.60 -12.93 -14.64
N SER A 214 0.44 -13.28 -14.07
CA SER A 214 0.29 -13.84 -12.71
C SER A 214 1.13 -13.07 -11.67
N ILE A 215 0.98 -11.73 -11.66
CA ILE A 215 1.76 -10.84 -10.79
C ILE A 215 1.46 -11.14 -9.32
N ILE A 216 0.18 -11.39 -9.00
CA ILE A 216 -0.23 -11.83 -7.68
C ILE A 216 -0.61 -13.31 -7.71
N ARG A 217 -0.19 -14.07 -6.68
CA ARG A 217 -0.40 -15.50 -6.63
C ARG A 217 -1.04 -15.91 -5.33
N TYR A 218 -2.09 -16.72 -5.45
CA TYR A 218 -2.74 -17.36 -4.31
C TYR A 218 -3.51 -18.58 -4.81
N ALA A 219 -3.85 -19.46 -3.88
CA ALA A 219 -4.64 -20.65 -4.13
C ALA A 219 -5.49 -20.98 -2.92
N THR A 220 -6.51 -21.80 -3.11
CA THR A 220 -7.26 -22.39 -2.00
C THR A 220 -6.41 -23.42 -1.28
N LEU A 221 -6.71 -23.68 0.00
CA LEU A 221 -5.98 -24.69 0.77
C LEU A 221 -6.02 -26.07 0.10
N ASP A 222 -7.10 -26.43 -0.58
CA ASP A 222 -7.23 -27.72 -1.25
C ASP A 222 -6.40 -27.79 -2.54
N GLU A 223 -6.24 -26.68 -3.26
CA GLU A 223 -5.32 -26.58 -4.39
C GLU A 223 -3.87 -26.70 -3.93
N VAL A 224 -3.50 -25.99 -2.84
CA VAL A 224 -2.15 -26.08 -2.25
C VAL A 224 -1.82 -27.50 -1.82
N LYS A 225 -2.77 -28.24 -1.22
CA LYS A 225 -2.56 -29.66 -0.86
C LYS A 225 -2.33 -30.56 -2.07
N LYS A 226 -2.98 -30.25 -3.20
CA LYS A 226 -2.81 -31.00 -4.46
C LYS A 226 -1.52 -30.62 -5.18
N ASN A 227 -1.16 -29.35 -5.14
CA ASN A 227 0.03 -28.80 -5.78
C ASN A 227 0.73 -27.78 -4.88
N PRO A 228 1.64 -28.21 -3.98
CA PRO A 228 2.39 -27.31 -3.11
C PRO A 228 3.21 -26.25 -3.87
N ASN A 229 3.62 -26.56 -5.11
CA ASN A 229 4.42 -25.70 -5.97
C ASN A 229 3.60 -24.68 -6.80
N PHE A 230 2.31 -24.52 -6.55
CA PHE A 230 1.42 -23.64 -7.30
C PHE A 230 2.00 -22.23 -7.53
N ALA A 231 2.76 -21.73 -6.56
CA ALA A 231 3.38 -20.40 -6.64
C ALA A 231 4.45 -20.29 -7.72
N HIS A 232 5.00 -21.40 -8.21
CA HIS A 232 6.02 -21.47 -9.26
C HIS A 232 5.42 -21.77 -10.64
N GLU A 233 4.24 -22.35 -10.72
CA GLU A 233 3.62 -22.79 -11.97
C GLU A 233 2.72 -21.73 -12.63
N GLY A 234 2.66 -20.50 -12.08
CA GLY A 234 1.88 -19.40 -12.63
C GLY A 234 0.39 -19.51 -12.40
N GLY A 235 -0.09 -19.35 -11.18
CA GLY A 235 -1.50 -19.20 -10.78
C GLY A 235 -2.48 -20.27 -11.29
N ALA A 236 -3.64 -20.35 -10.67
CA ALA A 236 -4.71 -21.34 -10.98
C ALA A 236 -5.20 -21.34 -12.45
N SER A 237 -4.90 -20.32 -13.26
CA SER A 237 -5.33 -20.24 -14.65
C SER A 237 -4.43 -20.98 -15.66
N GLY A 238 -3.34 -21.60 -15.24
CA GLY A 238 -2.52 -22.46 -16.11
C GLY A 238 -1.97 -21.81 -17.38
N THR A 239 -2.00 -20.49 -17.51
CA THR A 239 -1.69 -19.76 -18.72
C THR A 239 -0.27 -19.23 -18.74
N LEU A 240 0.51 -19.74 -19.68
CA LEU A 240 1.71 -19.20 -20.32
C LEU A 240 3.05 -19.26 -19.58
N ILE A 241 3.17 -19.18 -18.26
CA ILE A 241 4.49 -19.19 -17.61
C ILE A 241 5.13 -20.58 -17.62
N GLY A 242 4.36 -21.65 -17.59
CA GLY A 242 4.87 -23.03 -17.73
C GLY A 242 5.38 -23.37 -19.15
N LYS A 243 5.15 -22.51 -20.14
CA LYS A 243 5.60 -22.72 -21.53
C LYS A 243 6.81 -21.89 -21.93
N VAL A 244 7.16 -20.87 -21.19
CA VAL A 244 8.34 -20.04 -21.44
C VAL A 244 9.41 -20.44 -20.41
N GLY A 245 10.11 -21.55 -20.66
CA GLY A 245 11.34 -22.01 -20.04
C GLY A 245 11.75 -21.41 -18.69
N TYR A 246 10.84 -21.42 -17.71
CA TYR A 246 11.09 -20.90 -16.39
C TYR A 246 11.99 -21.85 -15.62
N ALA A 247 13.18 -21.40 -15.29
CA ALA A 247 14.01 -22.17 -14.37
C ALA A 247 13.38 -22.10 -12.97
N PRO A 248 13.15 -23.23 -12.29
CA PRO A 248 12.73 -23.26 -10.90
C PRO A 248 13.60 -22.36 -10.03
N GLN A 249 13.05 -21.84 -8.92
CA GLN A 249 13.86 -21.06 -7.98
C GLN A 249 15.08 -21.88 -7.55
N GLY A 250 16.28 -21.35 -7.79
CA GLY A 250 17.54 -22.04 -7.53
C GLY A 250 18.28 -22.53 -8.79
N GLU A 251 17.61 -22.77 -9.90
CA GLU A 251 18.28 -22.98 -11.17
C GLU A 251 18.59 -21.60 -11.81
N ARG A 252 19.86 -21.28 -11.89
CA ARG A 252 20.32 -20.09 -12.62
C ARG A 252 20.05 -20.31 -14.11
N VAL A 253 19.40 -19.34 -14.76
CA VAL A 253 19.45 -19.28 -16.23
C VAL A 253 20.91 -19.43 -16.64
N PRO A 254 21.24 -20.33 -17.60
CA PRO A 254 22.60 -20.56 -17.98
C PRO A 254 23.33 -19.23 -18.24
N HIS A 255 24.55 -19.15 -17.74
CA HIS A 255 25.38 -17.96 -17.72
C HIS A 255 25.57 -17.34 -19.12
N ASP A 256 25.62 -18.20 -20.12
CA ASP A 256 25.90 -17.86 -21.52
C ASP A 256 24.88 -16.92 -22.17
N ASN A 257 23.71 -16.71 -21.52
CA ASN A 257 22.62 -15.88 -22.01
C ASN A 257 22.49 -14.54 -21.25
N SER A 258 23.44 -14.17 -20.38
CA SER A 258 23.37 -12.96 -19.59
C SER A 258 24.44 -11.94 -20.02
N PHE A 259 24.02 -10.69 -20.27
CA PHE A 259 24.93 -9.55 -20.44
C PHE A 259 25.48 -9.00 -19.12
N PHE A 260 25.04 -9.54 -17.99
CA PHE A 260 25.50 -9.11 -16.66
C PHE A 260 26.77 -9.89 -16.30
N PRO A 261 27.84 -9.23 -15.81
CA PRO A 261 29.06 -9.89 -15.44
C PRO A 261 28.90 -10.81 -14.24
N ASP A 262 29.69 -11.87 -14.18
CA ASP A 262 29.76 -12.85 -13.09
C ASP A 262 30.07 -12.28 -11.72
N ASN A 263 30.51 -11.04 -11.68
CA ASN A 263 30.96 -10.36 -10.45
C ASN A 263 29.89 -10.17 -9.39
N TRP A 264 28.61 -10.35 -9.74
CA TRP A 264 27.47 -10.23 -8.82
C TRP A 264 27.21 -11.50 -8.02
N ASN A 265 28.19 -12.39 -7.90
CA ASN A 265 28.06 -13.58 -7.07
C ASN A 265 28.24 -13.20 -5.60
N TYR A 266 27.14 -12.78 -4.96
CA TYR A 266 27.10 -12.39 -3.55
C TYR A 266 27.25 -13.57 -2.57
N GLU A 267 27.40 -14.81 -3.06
CA GLU A 267 27.60 -16.00 -2.24
C GLU A 267 29.08 -16.20 -1.84
N LYS A 268 30.01 -15.38 -2.34
CA LYS A 268 31.41 -15.54 -2.03
C LYS A 268 31.74 -15.19 -0.60
N GLN A 269 32.41 -16.12 0.09
CA GLN A 269 33.13 -15.80 1.30
C GLN A 269 34.25 -14.80 0.98
N ASP A 270 34.44 -13.82 1.85
CA ASP A 270 35.63 -12.98 1.82
C ASP A 270 36.86 -13.87 2.11
N PRO A 271 37.80 -14.07 1.14
CA PRO A 271 38.93 -14.94 1.32
C PRO A 271 39.84 -14.53 2.47
N SER A 272 39.83 -13.26 2.85
CA SER A 272 40.70 -12.71 3.91
C SER A 272 40.15 -12.92 5.31
N THR A 273 38.84 -12.97 5.47
CA THR A 273 38.19 -13.03 6.79
C THR A 273 37.45 -14.34 7.05
N LEU A 274 37.25 -15.18 6.03
CA LEU A 274 36.37 -16.35 6.07
C LEU A 274 34.94 -16.06 6.50
N LYS A 275 34.55 -14.78 6.59
CA LYS A 275 33.20 -14.34 6.92
C LYS A 275 32.33 -14.42 5.67
N ILE A 276 31.13 -14.94 5.79
CA ILE A 276 30.13 -14.89 4.74
C ILE A 276 29.75 -13.41 4.56
N GLN A 277 29.89 -12.91 3.34
CA GLN A 277 29.49 -11.56 3.00
C GLN A 277 27.98 -11.39 3.22
N ASN A 278 27.59 -10.28 3.82
CA ASN A 278 26.16 -9.97 3.93
C ASN A 278 25.54 -9.81 2.53
N ALA A 279 24.34 -10.32 2.37
CA ALA A 279 23.50 -10.10 1.19
C ALA A 279 22.09 -9.80 1.65
N TRP A 280 21.64 -8.57 1.41
CA TRP A 280 20.36 -8.12 1.92
C TRP A 280 19.20 -8.50 0.99
N GLY A 281 18.11 -8.96 1.57
CA GLY A 281 16.90 -9.30 0.85
C GLY A 281 15.66 -9.14 1.73
N MET A 282 14.51 -9.16 1.06
CA MET A 282 13.19 -8.99 1.69
C MET A 282 12.24 -10.06 1.18
N ALA A 283 11.36 -10.53 2.04
CA ALA A 283 10.20 -11.34 1.67
C ALA A 283 8.93 -10.68 2.21
N ILE A 284 7.86 -10.71 1.44
CA ILE A 284 6.57 -10.10 1.80
C ILE A 284 5.50 -11.18 1.72
N ASP A 285 4.87 -11.48 2.85
CA ASP A 285 3.80 -12.47 2.93
C ASP A 285 2.46 -11.84 2.53
N LEU A 286 1.92 -12.25 1.38
CA LEU A 286 0.64 -11.77 0.89
C LEU A 286 -0.55 -12.34 1.66
N ASN A 287 -0.35 -13.43 2.39
CA ASN A 287 -1.38 -14.00 3.27
C ASN A 287 -1.62 -13.10 4.50
N SER A 288 -0.58 -12.46 5.00
CA SER A 288 -0.63 -11.60 6.18
C SER A 288 -0.85 -10.12 5.84
N CYS A 289 -0.60 -9.71 4.59
CA CYS A 289 -0.74 -8.31 4.19
C CYS A 289 -2.21 -7.92 4.06
N ILE A 290 -2.64 -6.93 4.84
CA ILE A 290 -4.02 -6.39 4.83
C ILE A 290 -4.16 -5.08 4.05
N GLY A 291 -3.13 -4.61 3.35
CA GLY A 291 -3.17 -3.40 2.54
C GLY A 291 -3.33 -2.09 3.32
N CYS A 292 -2.99 -2.04 4.61
CA CYS A 292 -3.26 -0.90 5.49
C CYS A 292 -2.44 0.37 5.23
N ASN A 293 -1.45 0.34 4.33
CA ASN A 293 -0.57 1.45 3.95
C ASN A 293 0.33 2.04 5.07
N ALA A 294 0.37 1.44 6.27
CA ALA A 294 1.26 1.88 7.36
C ALA A 294 2.74 1.88 6.94
N CYS A 295 3.16 0.90 6.14
CA CYS A 295 4.51 0.81 5.58
C CYS A 295 4.85 1.99 4.66
N ILE A 296 3.87 2.58 3.97
CA ILE A 296 4.09 3.75 3.11
C ILE A 296 4.37 4.98 3.97
N VAL A 297 3.55 5.24 5.00
CA VAL A 297 3.75 6.37 5.92
C VAL A 297 5.10 6.29 6.63
N SER A 298 5.46 5.11 7.13
CA SER A 298 6.75 4.92 7.79
C SER A 298 7.93 5.17 6.85
N CYS A 299 7.79 4.77 5.58
CA CYS A 299 8.80 5.05 4.56
C CYS A 299 8.94 6.53 4.27
N TYR A 300 7.83 7.30 4.24
CA TYR A 300 7.85 8.76 4.11
C TYR A 300 8.67 9.40 5.23
N ALA A 301 8.33 9.08 6.47
CA ALA A 301 8.96 9.67 7.64
C ALA A 301 10.45 9.29 7.74
N GLU A 302 10.76 8.01 7.55
CA GLU A 302 12.13 7.49 7.68
C GLU A 302 13.08 8.04 6.62
N ASN A 303 12.61 8.13 5.36
CA ASN A 303 13.49 8.39 4.22
C ASN A 303 13.36 9.81 3.67
N ASN A 304 12.83 10.76 4.42
CA ASN A 304 12.65 12.16 4.01
C ASN A 304 12.00 12.28 2.63
N ILE A 305 11.00 11.45 2.34
CA ILE A 305 10.27 11.50 1.07
C ILE A 305 9.42 12.77 1.08
N PRO A 306 9.49 13.63 0.04
CA PRO A 306 8.73 14.86 0.03
C PRO A 306 7.25 14.63 -0.22
N VAL A 307 6.40 15.45 0.40
CA VAL A 307 4.98 15.59 0.06
C VAL A 307 4.90 16.54 -1.12
N VAL A 308 4.27 16.11 -2.20
CA VAL A 308 4.26 16.86 -3.47
C VAL A 308 2.99 17.65 -3.72
N GLY A 309 1.92 17.33 -3.00
CA GLY A 309 0.63 18.00 -3.11
C GLY A 309 -0.29 17.42 -4.21
N ARG A 310 -1.58 17.76 -4.09
CA ARG A 310 -2.67 17.22 -4.90
C ARG A 310 -2.40 17.33 -6.41
N GLU A 311 -2.00 18.52 -6.87
CA GLU A 311 -1.80 18.78 -8.32
C GLU A 311 -0.67 17.96 -8.92
N GLN A 312 0.39 17.68 -8.16
CA GLN A 312 1.49 16.84 -8.63
C GLN A 312 1.11 15.36 -8.63
N VAL A 313 0.33 14.91 -7.63
CA VAL A 313 -0.19 13.54 -7.60
C VAL A 313 -1.13 13.28 -8.77
N LYS A 314 -2.03 14.22 -9.10
CA LYS A 314 -2.95 14.14 -10.25
C LYS A 314 -2.24 13.90 -11.59
N VAL A 315 -1.07 14.47 -11.77
CA VAL A 315 -0.26 14.28 -12.99
C VAL A 315 0.75 13.13 -12.87
N GLY A 316 0.58 12.23 -11.88
CA GLY A 316 1.39 11.03 -11.71
C GLY A 316 2.80 11.28 -11.17
N ARG A 317 3.05 12.41 -10.50
CA ARG A 317 4.36 12.77 -9.93
C ARG A 317 4.49 12.49 -8.44
N ASN A 318 3.70 11.59 -7.92
CA ASN A 318 3.77 11.13 -6.54
C ASN A 318 5.15 10.51 -6.22
N MET A 319 5.63 10.70 -4.99
CA MET A 319 7.01 10.35 -4.60
C MET A 319 7.11 9.12 -3.67
N GLN A 320 6.04 8.40 -3.42
CA GLN A 320 6.08 7.19 -2.58
C GLN A 320 7.05 6.15 -3.15
N TRP A 321 8.03 5.71 -2.33
CA TRP A 321 8.98 4.66 -2.71
C TRP A 321 8.38 3.25 -2.64
N LEU A 322 7.29 3.12 -1.93
CA LEU A 322 6.51 1.91 -1.79
C LEU A 322 5.05 2.25 -2.07
N ARG A 323 4.35 1.40 -2.81
CA ARG A 323 2.92 1.45 -3.03
C ARG A 323 2.29 0.12 -2.68
N ILE A 324 1.00 0.09 -2.48
CA ILE A 324 0.24 -1.16 -2.38
C ILE A 324 -0.74 -1.19 -3.54
N ASP A 325 -0.54 -2.14 -4.43
CA ASP A 325 -1.43 -2.39 -5.56
C ASP A 325 -2.58 -3.27 -5.08
N THR A 326 -3.80 -2.97 -5.54
CA THR A 326 -5.01 -3.73 -5.22
C THR A 326 -5.49 -4.43 -6.47
N TYR A 327 -5.74 -5.72 -6.36
CA TYR A 327 -6.28 -6.56 -7.43
C TYR A 327 -7.62 -7.15 -6.98
N PHE A 328 -8.57 -7.23 -7.89
CA PHE A 328 -9.86 -7.87 -7.65
C PHE A 328 -9.97 -9.13 -8.49
N GLU A 329 -10.57 -10.16 -7.92
CA GLU A 329 -10.81 -11.43 -8.58
C GLU A 329 -12.26 -11.87 -8.41
N GLY A 330 -12.77 -12.58 -9.42
CA GLY A 330 -14.12 -13.15 -9.42
C GLY A 330 -15.18 -12.14 -9.86
N ASP A 331 -16.38 -12.32 -9.35
CA ASP A 331 -17.53 -11.45 -9.66
C ASP A 331 -17.30 -10.03 -9.13
N LEU A 332 -17.47 -9.02 -9.99
CA LEU A 332 -17.32 -7.62 -9.61
C LEU A 332 -18.36 -7.14 -8.57
N HIS A 333 -19.47 -7.87 -8.40
CA HIS A 333 -20.45 -7.60 -7.35
C HIS A 333 -20.04 -8.18 -5.99
N ALA A 334 -19.21 -9.23 -5.98
CA ALA A 334 -18.70 -9.89 -4.79
C ALA A 334 -17.22 -10.31 -4.95
N PRO A 335 -16.32 -9.38 -5.29
CA PRO A 335 -14.93 -9.70 -5.61
C PRO A 335 -14.14 -10.08 -4.36
N LYS A 336 -13.10 -10.90 -4.57
CA LYS A 336 -12.00 -11.04 -3.62
C LYS A 336 -10.98 -9.95 -3.89
N ALA A 337 -10.55 -9.22 -2.87
CA ALA A 337 -9.55 -8.17 -2.99
C ALA A 337 -8.20 -8.67 -2.47
N HIS A 338 -7.14 -8.47 -3.25
CA HIS A 338 -5.77 -8.85 -2.93
C HIS A 338 -4.87 -7.64 -2.92
N PHE A 339 -3.92 -7.60 -1.98
CA PHE A 339 -3.00 -6.48 -1.82
C PHE A 339 -1.57 -6.92 -2.05
N GLN A 340 -0.84 -6.17 -2.86
CA GLN A 340 0.57 -6.42 -3.11
C GLN A 340 1.42 -5.17 -2.87
N PRO A 341 2.20 -5.13 -1.78
CA PRO A 341 3.17 -4.07 -1.56
C PRO A 341 4.28 -4.15 -2.62
N MET A 342 4.56 -3.03 -3.29
CA MET A 342 5.55 -2.95 -4.37
C MET A 342 6.54 -1.83 -4.11
N ALA A 343 7.80 -2.21 -3.84
CA ALA A 343 8.94 -1.32 -3.69
C ALA A 343 10.05 -1.67 -4.68
N CYS A 344 11.19 -0.98 -4.62
CA CYS A 344 12.35 -1.41 -5.39
C CYS A 344 12.72 -2.85 -5.02
N GLN A 345 12.83 -3.71 -6.03
CA GLN A 345 13.09 -5.13 -5.87
C GLN A 345 14.58 -5.45 -5.66
N HIS A 346 15.45 -4.44 -5.75
CA HIS A 346 16.91 -4.60 -5.66
C HIS A 346 17.41 -5.76 -6.53
N CYS A 347 17.00 -5.74 -7.80
CA CYS A 347 17.29 -6.79 -8.77
C CYS A 347 18.80 -7.01 -8.94
N GLU A 348 19.24 -8.26 -8.98
CA GLU A 348 20.65 -8.59 -9.26
C GLU A 348 21.01 -8.21 -10.70
N ASN A 349 20.14 -8.51 -11.65
CA ASN A 349 20.24 -8.08 -13.03
C ASN A 349 19.48 -6.75 -13.22
N ALA A 350 20.00 -5.67 -12.66
CA ALA A 350 19.29 -4.40 -12.60
C ALA A 350 19.34 -3.65 -13.93
N GLY A 351 18.30 -3.81 -14.75
CA GLY A 351 18.18 -3.08 -16.03
C GLY A 351 18.22 -1.56 -15.88
N CYS A 352 17.90 -1.03 -14.72
CA CYS A 352 18.02 0.40 -14.43
C CYS A 352 19.48 0.89 -14.33
N GLU A 353 20.45 0.00 -14.07
CA GLU A 353 21.87 0.35 -14.01
C GLU A 353 22.45 0.47 -15.41
N GLN A 354 22.11 -0.46 -16.29
CA GLN A 354 22.62 -0.52 -17.66
C GLN A 354 22.27 0.72 -18.49
N VAL A 355 21.16 1.37 -18.19
CA VAL A 355 20.67 2.52 -18.94
C VAL A 355 21.05 3.88 -18.32
N CYS A 356 21.76 3.88 -17.19
CA CYS A 356 22.19 5.12 -16.56
C CYS A 356 23.48 5.65 -17.20
N PRO A 357 23.44 6.80 -17.89
CA PRO A 357 24.61 7.31 -18.63
C PRO A 357 25.77 7.74 -17.73
N VAL A 358 25.50 7.97 -16.45
CA VAL A 358 26.48 8.50 -15.48
C VAL A 358 26.76 7.52 -14.33
N GLY A 359 26.26 6.28 -14.39
CA GLY A 359 26.44 5.31 -13.33
C GLY A 359 25.94 5.79 -11.96
N ALA A 360 24.80 6.54 -11.94
CA ALA A 360 24.19 7.00 -10.71
C ALA A 360 23.39 5.89 -10.03
N THR A 361 23.05 4.82 -10.73
CA THR A 361 22.43 3.63 -10.18
C THR A 361 23.43 2.49 -10.21
N VAL A 362 23.81 1.96 -9.06
CA VAL A 362 24.87 0.96 -8.89
C VAL A 362 24.55 0.02 -7.73
N HIS A 363 25.12 -1.18 -7.77
CA HIS A 363 25.08 -2.13 -6.65
C HIS A 363 26.17 -1.87 -5.62
N THR A 364 25.82 -2.07 -4.34
CA THR A 364 26.80 -2.25 -3.29
C THR A 364 27.36 -3.68 -3.29
N PRO A 365 28.50 -3.93 -2.63
CA PRO A 365 29.01 -5.29 -2.46
C PRO A 365 28.03 -6.25 -1.79
N GLU A 366 27.06 -5.73 -1.01
CA GLU A 366 26.04 -6.51 -0.32
C GLU A 366 24.75 -6.67 -1.13
N GLY A 367 24.76 -6.26 -2.41
CA GLY A 367 23.66 -6.44 -3.36
C GLY A 367 22.52 -5.44 -3.26
N ILE A 368 22.71 -4.31 -2.61
CA ILE A 368 21.72 -3.24 -2.60
C ILE A 368 21.91 -2.40 -3.86
N ASN A 369 20.89 -2.31 -4.69
CA ASN A 369 20.85 -1.33 -5.76
C ASN A 369 20.67 0.07 -5.14
N THR A 370 21.68 0.90 -5.23
CA THR A 370 21.70 2.25 -4.66
C THR A 370 21.47 3.32 -5.71
N MET A 371 21.15 4.52 -5.25
CA MET A 371 21.03 5.71 -6.07
C MET A 371 22.02 6.77 -5.56
N VAL A 372 23.02 7.10 -6.38
CA VAL A 372 23.99 8.16 -6.07
C VAL A 372 23.40 9.48 -6.53
N TYR A 373 22.74 10.19 -5.62
CA TYR A 373 21.96 11.39 -5.95
C TYR A 373 22.79 12.47 -6.64
N ASN A 374 24.01 12.72 -6.17
CA ASN A 374 24.88 13.76 -6.72
C ASN A 374 25.39 13.45 -8.15
N ARG A 375 25.32 12.21 -8.59
CA ARG A 375 25.64 11.81 -9.95
C ARG A 375 24.46 11.87 -10.91
N CYS A 376 23.23 11.85 -10.38
CA CYS A 376 22.03 11.79 -11.19
C CYS A 376 21.85 13.09 -11.99
N VAL A 377 21.78 12.96 -13.32
CA VAL A 377 21.51 14.07 -14.25
C VAL A 377 20.08 14.10 -14.78
N GLY A 378 19.19 13.23 -14.25
CA GLY A 378 17.76 13.30 -14.50
C GLY A 378 17.29 12.80 -15.86
N THR A 379 18.01 11.91 -16.54
CA THR A 379 17.57 11.32 -17.82
C THR A 379 16.31 10.48 -17.71
N ARG A 380 15.99 9.96 -16.52
CA ARG A 380 14.81 9.14 -16.19
C ARG A 380 14.69 7.79 -16.92
N TYR A 381 15.65 7.43 -17.77
CA TYR A 381 15.61 6.15 -18.47
C TYR A 381 15.55 4.96 -17.49
N CYS A 382 16.17 5.06 -16.33
CA CYS A 382 16.11 4.04 -15.30
C CYS A 382 14.68 3.77 -14.77
N SER A 383 13.77 4.76 -14.79
CA SER A 383 12.36 4.55 -14.44
C SER A 383 11.59 3.88 -15.59
N ASN A 384 11.90 4.22 -16.82
CA ASN A 384 11.28 3.59 -17.99
C ASN A 384 11.65 2.11 -18.08
N ASN A 385 12.93 1.79 -17.80
CA ASN A 385 13.46 0.43 -17.86
C ASN A 385 13.23 -0.40 -16.59
N CYS A 386 12.56 0.15 -15.59
CA CYS A 386 12.14 -0.58 -14.40
C CYS A 386 10.80 -1.28 -14.67
N PRO A 387 10.71 -2.61 -14.71
CA PRO A 387 9.46 -3.30 -14.97
C PRO A 387 8.47 -3.15 -13.80
N TYR A 388 8.98 -2.94 -12.58
CA TYR A 388 8.17 -2.76 -11.36
C TYR A 388 7.65 -1.33 -11.18
N LYS A 389 8.10 -0.36 -12.00
CA LYS A 389 7.69 1.05 -11.96
C LYS A 389 7.78 1.69 -10.56
N VAL A 390 8.88 1.45 -9.86
CA VAL A 390 9.10 1.85 -8.46
C VAL A 390 10.16 2.95 -8.29
N ARG A 391 10.53 3.61 -9.35
CA ARG A 391 11.49 4.72 -9.31
C ARG A 391 10.75 6.04 -9.46
N ARG A 392 11.04 7.00 -8.58
CA ARG A 392 10.34 8.28 -8.47
C ARG A 392 11.28 9.43 -8.77
N PHE A 393 10.80 10.41 -9.53
CA PHE A 393 11.62 11.52 -10.00
C PHE A 393 11.18 12.84 -9.38
N ASN A 394 12.13 13.61 -8.86
CA ASN A 394 11.90 14.95 -8.34
C ASN A 394 11.79 15.95 -9.51
N PHE A 395 10.60 16.14 -10.05
CA PHE A 395 10.35 17.08 -11.15
C PHE A 395 10.53 18.53 -10.72
N LEU A 396 10.19 18.82 -9.47
CA LEU A 396 10.28 20.14 -8.87
C LEU A 396 11.06 20.06 -7.55
N LEU A 397 11.40 21.20 -6.97
CA LEU A 397 11.91 21.26 -5.60
C LEU A 397 10.73 21.12 -4.63
N TYR A 398 10.42 19.89 -4.25
CA TYR A 398 9.30 19.62 -3.35
C TYR A 398 9.64 19.83 -1.87
N SER A 399 10.93 19.78 -1.51
CA SER A 399 11.38 19.94 -0.13
C SER A 399 11.54 21.44 0.19
N ASP A 400 10.92 21.86 1.30
CA ASP A 400 11.10 23.20 1.85
C ASP A 400 12.37 23.21 2.73
N TYR A 401 13.39 23.95 2.33
CA TYR A 401 14.65 24.10 3.07
C TYR A 401 14.66 25.32 3.98
N ASP A 402 13.75 26.26 3.77
CA ASP A 402 13.79 27.58 4.38
C ASP A 402 12.98 27.65 5.68
N THR A 403 11.84 26.96 5.74
CA THR A 403 10.97 26.96 6.92
C THR A 403 11.61 26.18 8.07
N GLU A 404 12.02 26.90 9.14
CA GLU A 404 12.75 26.35 10.29
C GLU A 404 12.00 25.22 10.98
N SER A 405 10.71 25.39 11.22
CA SER A 405 9.87 24.37 11.88
C SER A 405 9.78 23.04 11.12
N LEU A 406 9.91 23.07 9.79
CA LEU A 406 9.86 21.85 8.97
C LEU A 406 11.17 21.05 8.99
N LYS A 407 12.26 21.60 9.51
CA LYS A 407 13.51 20.88 9.68
C LYS A 407 13.39 19.75 10.70
N PHE A 408 12.56 19.93 11.73
CA PHE A 408 12.35 18.93 12.78
C PHE A 408 11.62 17.66 12.32
N MET A 409 10.92 17.69 11.17
CA MET A 409 10.28 16.49 10.62
C MET A 409 11.25 15.55 9.91
N ARG A 410 12.48 15.99 9.66
CA ARG A 410 13.44 15.26 8.83
C ARG A 410 14.34 14.35 9.64
N ASN A 411 14.56 13.14 9.12
CA ASN A 411 15.55 12.23 9.63
C ASN A 411 16.95 12.76 9.27
N PRO A 412 17.82 13.08 10.26
CA PRO A 412 19.16 13.63 10.00
C PRO A 412 20.10 12.64 9.29
N ASP A 413 19.85 11.32 9.41
CA ASP A 413 20.68 10.27 8.82
C ASP A 413 20.38 10.04 7.33
N VAL A 414 19.39 10.74 6.79
CA VAL A 414 18.94 10.54 5.39
C VAL A 414 19.01 11.86 4.62
N THR A 415 19.69 11.82 3.48
CA THR A 415 19.79 12.97 2.57
C THR A 415 18.41 13.47 2.15
N VAL A 416 18.20 14.79 2.23
CA VAL A 416 17.07 15.47 1.62
C VAL A 416 17.42 15.76 0.17
N ARG A 417 16.64 15.22 -0.79
CA ARG A 417 16.94 15.36 -2.22
C ARG A 417 16.32 16.65 -2.78
N SER A 418 17.01 17.21 -3.74
CA SER A 418 16.52 18.36 -4.50
C SER A 418 15.87 17.91 -5.82
N ARG A 419 15.44 18.89 -6.65
CA ARG A 419 14.90 18.62 -7.99
C ARG A 419 15.93 17.95 -8.90
N GLY A 420 15.45 17.22 -9.90
CA GLY A 420 16.28 16.66 -10.97
C GLY A 420 16.95 15.34 -10.64
N VAL A 421 16.62 14.71 -9.52
CA VAL A 421 17.18 13.42 -9.12
C VAL A 421 16.11 12.35 -9.01
N MET A 422 16.51 11.10 -9.24
CA MET A 422 15.69 9.91 -9.10
C MET A 422 15.77 9.39 -7.66
N GLU A 423 14.64 8.99 -7.11
CA GLU A 423 14.54 8.34 -5.79
C GLU A 423 13.95 6.94 -5.89
N LYS A 424 14.27 6.10 -4.92
CA LYS A 424 13.72 4.75 -4.80
C LYS A 424 14.00 4.15 -3.43
N CYS A 425 13.35 3.05 -3.07
CA CYS A 425 13.64 2.30 -1.86
C CYS A 425 15.13 1.92 -1.79
N SER A 426 15.74 2.10 -0.62
CA SER A 426 17.15 1.79 -0.32
C SER A 426 17.30 0.65 0.70
N TYR A 427 16.21 -0.06 1.06
CA TYR A 427 16.16 -0.97 2.22
C TYR A 427 16.51 -0.28 3.55
N CYS A 428 16.28 1.03 3.64
CA CYS A 428 16.67 1.85 4.80
C CYS A 428 18.18 1.69 5.11
N ILE A 429 19.03 1.95 4.11
CA ILE A 429 20.49 1.75 4.20
C ILE A 429 21.11 2.41 5.42
N GLN A 430 20.58 3.56 5.89
CA GLN A 430 21.00 4.22 7.11
C GLN A 430 20.88 3.32 8.35
N ARG A 431 19.83 2.50 8.43
CA ARG A 431 19.63 1.53 9.53
C ARG A 431 20.60 0.35 9.42
N ILE A 432 20.87 -0.10 8.20
CA ILE A 432 21.87 -1.15 7.94
C ILE A 432 23.23 -0.66 8.40
N GLU A 433 23.66 0.53 7.96
CA GLU A 433 24.96 1.10 8.32
C GLU A 433 25.09 1.38 9.81
N ALA A 434 24.04 1.85 10.48
CA ALA A 434 24.05 2.04 11.93
C ALA A 434 24.36 0.73 12.68
N VAL A 435 23.71 -0.38 12.30
CA VAL A 435 23.97 -1.69 12.92
C VAL A 435 25.36 -2.22 12.56
N LYS A 436 25.81 -2.02 11.32
CA LYS A 436 27.18 -2.39 10.90
C LYS A 436 28.24 -1.70 11.75
N ILE A 437 28.10 -0.39 11.97
CA ILE A 437 29.04 0.38 12.80
C ILE A 437 29.11 -0.19 14.23
N VAL A 438 27.97 -0.59 14.81
CA VAL A 438 27.95 -1.20 16.16
C VAL A 438 28.61 -2.59 16.13
N ALA A 439 28.26 -3.42 15.16
CA ALA A 439 28.82 -4.78 15.02
C ALA A 439 30.33 -4.74 14.82
N ASP A 440 30.83 -3.81 14.01
CA ASP A 440 32.28 -3.61 13.77
C ASP A 440 33.01 -3.15 15.05
N LYS A 441 32.44 -2.21 15.80
CA LYS A 441 33.00 -1.78 17.09
C LYS A 441 33.09 -2.92 18.12
N GLU A 442 32.12 -3.82 18.09
CA GLU A 442 32.05 -4.98 18.97
C GLU A 442 32.79 -6.21 18.38
N ASN A 443 33.39 -6.08 17.23
CA ASN A 443 34.08 -7.15 16.48
C ASN A 443 33.22 -8.44 16.36
N ARG A 444 31.97 -8.29 15.97
CA ARG A 444 31.02 -9.39 15.80
C ARG A 444 30.29 -9.32 14.45
N VAL A 445 29.64 -10.39 14.09
CA VAL A 445 28.70 -10.41 12.98
C VAL A 445 27.35 -9.79 13.37
N ILE A 446 26.62 -9.27 12.39
CA ILE A 446 25.25 -8.81 12.55
C ILE A 446 24.34 -10.02 12.83
N ARG A 447 23.51 -9.94 13.84
CA ARG A 447 22.54 -11.01 14.19
C ARG A 447 21.27 -10.84 13.38
N ASP A 448 20.61 -11.94 13.09
CA ASP A 448 19.29 -11.89 12.46
C ASP A 448 18.29 -11.10 13.32
N GLY A 449 17.54 -10.20 12.68
CA GLY A 449 16.56 -9.33 13.34
C GLY A 449 17.12 -8.05 13.99
N GLU A 450 18.43 -7.80 13.98
CA GLU A 450 18.99 -6.51 14.46
C GLU A 450 18.68 -5.36 13.52
N ILE A 451 18.54 -5.63 12.23
CA ILE A 451 18.17 -4.63 11.22
C ILE A 451 16.68 -4.76 10.94
N LEU A 452 15.94 -3.72 11.27
CA LEU A 452 14.51 -3.60 10.94
C LEU A 452 14.33 -2.42 10.00
N THR A 453 13.87 -2.68 8.78
CA THR A 453 13.45 -1.60 7.88
C THR A 453 12.23 -0.87 8.45
N ALA A 454 12.03 0.41 8.12
CA ALA A 454 10.91 1.18 8.64
C ALA A 454 9.55 0.54 8.31
N CYS A 455 9.40 0.04 7.08
CA CYS A 455 8.19 -0.66 6.65
C CYS A 455 7.96 -1.98 7.40
N GLN A 456 9.01 -2.73 7.72
CA GLN A 456 8.92 -3.95 8.52
C GLN A 456 8.51 -3.64 9.97
N GLN A 457 9.17 -2.65 10.58
CA GLN A 457 8.92 -2.26 11.98
C GLN A 457 7.48 -1.81 12.21
N THR A 458 6.90 -1.11 11.23
CA THR A 458 5.54 -0.56 11.34
C THR A 458 4.46 -1.57 10.96
N CYS A 459 4.80 -2.67 10.28
CA CYS A 459 3.80 -3.62 9.77
C CYS A 459 3.03 -4.30 10.90
N PRO A 460 1.71 -4.05 11.06
CA PRO A 460 0.93 -4.55 12.19
C PRO A 460 0.74 -6.08 12.13
N THR A 461 0.83 -6.66 10.94
CA THR A 461 0.65 -8.11 10.71
C THR A 461 1.98 -8.84 10.52
N SER A 462 3.12 -8.13 10.64
CA SER A 462 4.46 -8.69 10.42
C SER A 462 4.65 -9.37 9.05
N ALA A 463 3.92 -8.89 8.04
CA ALA A 463 3.98 -9.44 6.68
C ALA A 463 5.34 -9.24 6.00
N ILE A 464 6.15 -8.27 6.43
CA ILE A 464 7.44 -7.93 5.81
C ILE A 464 8.57 -8.53 6.65
N THR A 465 9.43 -9.31 6.00
CA THR A 465 10.64 -9.89 6.61
C THR A 465 11.87 -9.43 5.82
N PHE A 466 12.85 -8.84 6.50
CA PHE A 466 14.11 -8.37 5.93
C PHE A 466 15.29 -8.99 6.67
N GLY A 467 16.39 -9.25 5.98
CA GLY A 467 17.60 -9.78 6.59
C GLY A 467 18.68 -10.22 5.58
N ASN A 468 19.68 -10.93 6.09
CA ASN A 468 20.77 -11.45 5.30
C ASN A 468 20.37 -12.81 4.67
N ILE A 469 20.27 -12.85 3.34
CA ILE A 469 19.88 -14.07 2.60
C ILE A 469 21.02 -15.08 2.49
N ASN A 470 22.28 -14.69 2.73
CA ASN A 470 23.42 -15.61 2.79
C ASN A 470 23.47 -16.38 4.11
N ASP A 471 22.88 -15.86 5.18
CA ASP A 471 22.69 -16.60 6.41
C ASP A 471 21.48 -17.53 6.30
N LYS A 472 21.73 -18.81 6.06
CA LYS A 472 20.67 -19.82 5.92
C LYS A 472 19.84 -20.03 7.20
N ALA A 473 20.36 -19.60 8.35
CA ALA A 473 19.61 -19.63 9.63
C ALA A 473 18.67 -18.42 9.80
N SER A 474 18.87 -17.34 9.02
CA SER A 474 18.07 -16.15 9.10
C SER A 474 16.60 -16.39 8.76
N LYS A 475 15.73 -15.54 9.33
CA LYS A 475 14.29 -15.63 9.08
C LYS A 475 13.95 -15.40 7.61
N VAL A 476 14.60 -14.43 6.96
CA VAL A 476 14.35 -14.13 5.54
C VAL A 476 14.77 -15.28 4.63
N ALA A 477 15.90 -15.94 4.91
CA ALA A 477 16.36 -17.08 4.12
C ALA A 477 15.41 -18.27 4.25
N LYS A 478 14.85 -18.51 5.45
CA LYS A 478 13.85 -19.54 5.68
C LYS A 478 12.56 -19.28 4.93
N VAL A 479 12.04 -18.03 4.98
CA VAL A 479 10.83 -17.65 4.24
C VAL A 479 11.04 -17.80 2.73
N LYS A 480 12.21 -17.37 2.22
CA LYS A 480 12.54 -17.54 0.80
C LYS A 480 12.75 -18.99 0.35
N ALA A 481 12.93 -19.91 1.28
CA ALA A 481 13.01 -21.34 0.99
C ALA A 481 11.64 -22.04 1.02
N GLU A 482 10.56 -21.34 1.36
CA GLU A 482 9.21 -21.90 1.32
C GLU A 482 8.75 -22.13 -0.11
N GLU A 483 7.98 -23.16 -0.35
CA GLU A 483 7.40 -23.49 -1.67
C GLU A 483 6.47 -22.39 -2.20
N ARG A 484 5.90 -21.57 -1.31
CA ARG A 484 5.05 -20.43 -1.65
C ARG A 484 5.80 -19.16 -2.03
N ASP A 485 7.13 -19.09 -1.84
CA ASP A 485 7.90 -17.89 -2.18
C ASP A 485 8.07 -17.80 -3.69
N TYR A 486 7.79 -16.64 -4.27
CA TYR A 486 7.91 -16.41 -5.70
C TYR A 486 8.46 -15.00 -6.03
N GLN A 487 9.00 -14.88 -7.23
CA GLN A 487 9.49 -13.63 -7.79
C GLN A 487 8.46 -13.05 -8.76
N VAL A 488 8.12 -11.79 -8.61
CA VAL A 488 7.25 -11.10 -9.57
C VAL A 488 8.05 -10.81 -10.85
N LEU A 489 7.45 -11.08 -12.02
CA LEU A 489 8.07 -10.91 -13.35
C LEU A 489 9.40 -11.66 -13.48
N ALA A 490 9.45 -12.86 -12.97
CA ALA A 490 10.68 -13.67 -13.00
C ALA A 490 11.09 -14.07 -14.43
N ASP A 491 10.12 -14.13 -15.34
CA ASP A 491 10.32 -14.34 -16.79
C ASP A 491 11.25 -13.31 -17.43
N LEU A 492 11.35 -12.11 -16.86
CA LEU A 492 12.27 -11.06 -17.32
C LEU A 492 13.70 -11.24 -16.84
N ASN A 493 14.00 -12.24 -16.00
CA ASN A 493 15.31 -12.54 -15.45
C ASN A 493 16.02 -11.37 -14.74
N PHE A 494 15.25 -10.48 -14.09
CA PHE A 494 15.80 -9.38 -13.30
C PHE A 494 16.38 -9.83 -11.96
N ARG A 495 16.05 -11.05 -11.51
CA ARG A 495 16.47 -11.66 -10.24
C ARG A 495 16.22 -10.73 -9.03
N PRO A 496 14.96 -10.46 -8.69
CA PRO A 496 14.63 -9.59 -7.57
C PRO A 496 15.07 -10.19 -6.23
N ARG A 497 15.59 -9.35 -5.34
CA ARG A 497 15.92 -9.72 -3.95
C ARG A 497 14.74 -9.51 -3.00
N THR A 498 13.72 -8.77 -3.42
CA THR A 498 12.40 -8.78 -2.79
C THR A 498 11.57 -9.87 -3.44
N THR A 499 11.04 -10.79 -2.65
CA THR A 499 10.14 -11.86 -3.10
C THR A 499 8.83 -11.80 -2.34
N TYR A 500 7.88 -12.59 -2.77
CA TYR A 500 6.55 -12.63 -2.18
C TYR A 500 6.18 -14.07 -1.82
N THR A 501 5.57 -14.24 -0.65
CA THR A 501 4.96 -15.51 -0.30
C THR A 501 3.50 -15.49 -0.74
N ALA A 502 3.12 -16.41 -1.61
CA ALA A 502 1.77 -16.49 -2.18
C ALA A 502 0.70 -16.69 -1.10
N GLY A 503 -0.46 -16.10 -1.30
CA GLY A 503 -1.59 -16.21 -0.37
C GLY A 503 -2.24 -17.60 -0.42
N VAL A 504 -2.74 -18.06 0.73
CA VAL A 504 -3.55 -19.27 0.83
C VAL A 504 -4.92 -18.89 1.37
N ILE A 505 -5.96 -19.23 0.63
CA ILE A 505 -7.35 -18.96 0.98
C ILE A 505 -7.98 -20.24 1.51
N ASN A 506 -8.66 -20.14 2.63
CA ASN A 506 -9.45 -21.26 3.19
C ASN A 506 -10.89 -20.78 3.42
N PRO A 507 -11.69 -20.63 2.34
CA PRO A 507 -13.06 -20.17 2.47
C PRO A 507 -13.90 -21.17 3.25
N HIS A 508 -14.85 -20.67 4.03
CA HIS A 508 -15.84 -21.53 4.67
C HIS A 508 -16.74 -22.15 3.58
N PRO A 509 -17.00 -23.46 3.59
CA PRO A 509 -17.75 -24.14 2.51
C PRO A 509 -19.14 -23.57 2.24
N GLU A 510 -19.79 -22.97 3.26
CA GLU A 510 -21.11 -22.33 3.10
C GLU A 510 -21.04 -20.89 2.55
N LEU A 511 -19.82 -20.32 2.43
CA LEU A 511 -19.58 -18.97 1.95
C LEU A 511 -18.75 -18.96 0.64
N ALA A 512 -18.42 -20.12 0.12
CA ALA A 512 -17.63 -20.29 -1.09
C ALA A 512 -18.49 -20.32 -2.36
#